data_a83dc3c6a3d770b73517e0b03d9c4755
#
_entry.id   a83dc3c6a3d770b73517e0b03d9c4755
#
_cell.length_a   1.000
_cell.length_b   1.000
_cell.length_c   1.000
_cell.angle_alpha   90.00
_cell.angle_beta   90.00
_cell.angle_gamma   90.00
#
_symmetry.space_group_name_H-M   'P 1'
#
loop_
_entity.id
_entity.type
_entity.pdbx_description
1 polymer ?
#
loop_
_entity_poly.entity_id
_entity_poly.type
_entity_poly.pdbx_seq_one_letter_code
_entity_poly.pdbx_strand_id
1 'polypeptide(L)'
;DGGHNPYTMIGGGDGMQVQVDWRDNKTVYSGSQFGAYSRQNLATKERKSVRPTRDLGEPAVRYNWQSPILLSRHNQDVFYFGSNKFHRSMSKGDSLVTLSTDLTTNPAQGDVPFGTTTTISESPIRFGLIYVGTDDGNVQVSKDGGNSFSLISQKLPKGLYVSRVIASKYNVARVYVTLNGYRNDHFNAYVYQSDDYGTTWKQIMKDLPSEPVNVIKEDAVAEQV
;
A
#
# COMPACT_ATOMS: atom_id res chain seq x y z
N ASP A 1 -27.97 31.56 3.36
CA ASP A 1 -26.84 31.54 2.43
C ASP A 1 -25.98 30.33 2.75
N GLY A 2 -26.21 29.23 2.00
CA GLY A 2 -25.30 28.11 2.03
C GLY A 2 -23.98 28.57 1.43
N GLY A 3 -23.01 28.89 2.29
CA GLY A 3 -21.68 29.30 1.87
C GLY A 3 -21.17 28.32 0.82
N HIS A 4 -20.70 28.83 -0.30
CA HIS A 4 -20.11 28.01 -1.32
C HIS A 4 -18.98 27.17 -0.69
N ASN A 5 -19.07 25.86 -0.83
CA ASN A 5 -18.00 24.98 -0.39
C ASN A 5 -16.71 25.42 -1.11
N PRO A 6 -15.65 25.85 -0.39
CA PRO A 6 -14.42 26.35 -1.01
C PRO A 6 -13.64 25.25 -1.73
N TYR A 7 -14.12 24.02 -1.66
CA TYR A 7 -13.44 22.85 -2.22
C TYR A 7 -14.04 22.46 -3.59
N THR A 8 -13.17 22.12 -4.52
CA THR A 8 -13.56 21.52 -5.78
C THR A 8 -13.44 20.00 -5.68
N MET A 9 -14.51 19.28 -5.93
CA MET A 9 -14.52 17.84 -5.97
C MET A 9 -13.70 17.34 -7.16
N ILE A 10 -12.69 16.49 -6.90
CA ILE A 10 -11.81 15.90 -7.92
C ILE A 10 -12.18 14.47 -8.29
N GLY A 11 -13.06 13.82 -7.55
CA GLY A 11 -13.52 12.46 -7.81
C GLY A 11 -14.83 12.19 -7.07
N GLY A 12 -15.51 11.12 -7.45
CA GLY A 12 -16.73 10.62 -6.82
C GLY A 12 -16.50 9.27 -6.14
N GLY A 13 -17.55 8.73 -5.53
CA GLY A 13 -17.51 7.47 -4.77
C GLY A 13 -17.04 7.69 -3.33
N ASP A 14 -16.58 6.62 -2.66
CA ASP A 14 -16.23 6.66 -1.23
C ASP A 14 -14.84 7.25 -0.97
N GLY A 15 -14.21 7.92 -1.81
CA GLY A 15 -12.90 8.56 -1.61
C GLY A 15 -11.86 7.64 -0.96
N MET A 16 -10.81 7.33 -1.71
CA MET A 16 -9.74 6.42 -1.28
C MET A 16 -8.42 7.19 -1.09
N GLN A 17 -7.30 6.50 -1.24
CA GLN A 17 -5.99 7.13 -1.16
C GLN A 17 -5.81 8.20 -2.23
N VAL A 18 -5.09 9.25 -1.89
CA VAL A 18 -4.72 10.32 -2.82
C VAL A 18 -3.21 10.47 -2.83
N GLN A 19 -2.63 10.60 -4.01
CA GLN A 19 -1.22 10.96 -4.21
C GLN A 19 -1.16 12.22 -5.08
N VAL A 20 -0.23 13.10 -4.76
CA VAL A 20 -0.01 14.35 -5.50
C VAL A 20 1.44 14.38 -5.97
N ASP A 21 1.65 14.65 -7.25
CA ASP A 21 2.99 14.93 -7.77
C ASP A 21 3.47 16.27 -7.19
N TRP A 22 4.41 16.21 -6.26
CA TRP A 22 4.91 17.40 -5.56
C TRP A 22 5.73 18.33 -6.45
N ARG A 23 6.11 17.91 -7.65
CA ARG A 23 6.86 18.73 -8.61
C ARG A 23 6.01 19.84 -9.22
N ASP A 24 4.72 19.55 -9.45
CA ASP A 24 3.79 20.49 -10.08
C ASP A 24 2.59 20.85 -9.20
N ASN A 25 2.29 20.05 -8.18
CA ASN A 25 1.13 20.18 -7.29
C ASN A 25 -0.22 20.26 -8.05
N LYS A 26 -0.26 19.77 -9.27
CA LYS A 26 -1.43 19.80 -10.17
C LYS A 26 -1.81 18.40 -10.65
N THR A 27 -0.84 17.49 -10.75
CA THR A 27 -1.07 16.10 -11.10
C THR A 27 -1.47 15.32 -9.85
N VAL A 28 -2.70 14.83 -9.83
CA VAL A 28 -3.31 14.14 -8.69
C VAL A 28 -3.75 12.74 -9.12
N TYR A 29 -3.44 11.76 -8.28
CA TYR A 29 -3.96 10.40 -8.39
C TYR A 29 -5.01 10.23 -7.31
N SER A 30 -6.24 9.96 -7.70
CA SER A 30 -7.36 9.77 -6.78
C SER A 30 -8.33 8.73 -7.34
N GLY A 31 -9.12 8.13 -6.49
CA GLY A 31 -10.04 7.10 -6.94
C GLY A 31 -11.10 6.74 -5.93
N SER A 32 -11.85 5.72 -6.28
CA SER A 32 -12.90 5.11 -5.48
C SER A 32 -12.60 3.63 -5.25
N GLN A 33 -13.58 2.91 -4.74
CA GLN A 33 -13.49 1.50 -4.32
C GLN A 33 -12.90 0.60 -5.41
N PHE A 34 -12.29 -0.48 -4.97
CA PHE A 34 -11.81 -1.58 -5.82
C PHE A 34 -10.87 -1.13 -6.93
N GLY A 35 -9.97 -0.21 -6.59
CA GLY A 35 -8.89 0.21 -7.49
C GLY A 35 -9.32 1.10 -8.65
N ALA A 36 -10.49 1.71 -8.60
CA ALA A 36 -10.96 2.64 -9.63
C ALA A 36 -10.25 3.99 -9.54
N TYR A 37 -8.92 3.99 -9.78
CA TYR A 37 -8.08 5.18 -9.72
C TYR A 37 -7.87 5.84 -11.09
N SER A 38 -7.70 7.15 -11.06
CA SER A 38 -7.28 7.95 -12.21
C SER A 38 -6.23 8.96 -11.83
N ARG A 39 -5.33 9.24 -12.75
CA ARG A 39 -4.49 10.44 -12.75
C ARG A 39 -5.26 11.58 -13.38
N GLN A 40 -5.26 12.73 -12.75
CA GLN A 40 -5.88 13.95 -13.24
C GLN A 40 -4.91 15.13 -13.15
N ASN A 41 -4.80 15.93 -14.20
CA ASN A 41 -4.15 17.24 -14.12
C ASN A 41 -5.20 18.31 -13.82
N LEU A 42 -5.08 18.97 -12.68
CA LEU A 42 -6.07 19.95 -12.22
C LEU A 42 -6.08 21.24 -13.06
N ALA A 43 -4.98 21.56 -13.76
CA ALA A 43 -4.91 22.73 -14.62
C ALA A 43 -5.53 22.47 -16.01
N THR A 44 -5.15 21.38 -16.67
CA THR A 44 -5.61 21.03 -18.03
C THR A 44 -6.93 20.26 -18.02
N LYS A 45 -7.34 19.70 -16.87
CA LYS A 45 -8.51 18.82 -16.72
C LYS A 45 -8.35 17.45 -17.41
N GLU A 46 -7.19 17.16 -17.96
CA GLU A 46 -6.88 15.84 -18.50
C GLU A 46 -7.03 14.78 -17.43
N ARG A 47 -7.71 13.69 -17.76
CA ARG A 47 -7.91 12.55 -16.85
C ARG A 47 -7.66 11.25 -17.57
N LYS A 48 -6.93 10.33 -16.91
CA LYS A 48 -6.60 9.01 -17.43
C LYS A 48 -6.77 7.96 -16.34
N SER A 49 -7.38 6.81 -16.65
CA SER A 49 -7.42 5.67 -15.74
C SER A 49 -6.02 5.10 -15.55
N VAL A 50 -5.67 4.81 -14.29
CA VAL A 50 -4.41 4.14 -13.90
C VAL A 50 -4.68 2.81 -13.20
N ARG A 51 -5.84 2.22 -13.43
CA ARG A 51 -6.20 0.89 -12.92
C ARG A 51 -5.52 -0.19 -13.76
N PRO A 52 -4.77 -1.14 -13.14
CA PRO A 52 -4.25 -2.28 -13.86
C PRO A 52 -5.38 -3.11 -14.49
N THR A 53 -5.11 -3.69 -15.63
CA THR A 53 -5.99 -4.66 -16.29
C THR A 53 -5.31 -6.00 -16.38
N ARG A 54 -6.07 -7.06 -16.60
CA ARG A 54 -5.54 -8.39 -16.87
C ARG A 54 -5.36 -8.60 -18.37
N ASP A 55 -4.44 -9.46 -18.73
CA ASP A 55 -4.34 -9.96 -20.09
C ASP A 55 -5.42 -11.02 -20.38
N LEU A 56 -5.69 -11.26 -21.66
CA LEU A 56 -6.66 -12.26 -22.08
C LEU A 56 -6.24 -13.65 -21.58
N GLY A 57 -7.19 -14.36 -20.95
CA GLY A 57 -6.95 -15.69 -20.41
C GLY A 57 -6.40 -15.72 -18.98
N GLU A 58 -5.97 -14.59 -18.42
CA GLU A 58 -5.56 -14.53 -17.02
C GLU A 58 -6.75 -14.51 -16.05
N PRO A 59 -6.58 -15.05 -14.82
CA PRO A 59 -7.56 -14.90 -13.76
C PRO A 59 -7.89 -13.43 -13.47
N ALA A 60 -9.09 -13.16 -12.96
CA ALA A 60 -9.49 -11.82 -12.57
C ALA A 60 -8.55 -11.23 -11.51
N VAL A 61 -8.14 -9.99 -11.71
CA VAL A 61 -7.36 -9.25 -10.72
C VAL A 61 -8.26 -8.90 -9.54
N ARG A 62 -7.81 -9.18 -8.32
CA ARG A 62 -8.53 -8.84 -7.09
C ARG A 62 -8.05 -7.51 -6.54
N TYR A 63 -8.98 -6.65 -6.19
CA TYR A 63 -8.71 -5.31 -5.65
C TYR A 63 -9.31 -5.18 -4.25
N ASN A 64 -8.52 -4.68 -3.31
CA ASN A 64 -9.04 -4.29 -2.01
C ASN A 64 -10.09 -3.18 -2.15
N TRP A 65 -11.00 -3.08 -1.20
CA TRP A 65 -11.89 -1.91 -1.11
C TRP A 65 -11.09 -0.61 -1.21
N GLN A 66 -10.01 -0.50 -0.46
CA GLN A 66 -9.05 0.58 -0.51
C GLN A 66 -7.71 0.08 -1.07
N SER A 67 -7.64 -0.18 -2.38
CA SER A 67 -6.40 -0.59 -3.03
C SER A 67 -5.28 0.42 -2.80
N PRO A 68 -4.08 0.00 -2.39
CA PRO A 68 -2.98 0.93 -2.13
C PRO A 68 -2.36 1.43 -3.43
N ILE A 69 -2.07 2.72 -3.46
CA ILE A 69 -1.30 3.39 -4.49
C ILE A 69 -0.15 4.18 -3.86
N LEU A 70 0.95 4.32 -4.57
CA LEU A 70 2.10 5.09 -4.09
C LEU A 70 2.86 5.73 -5.25
N LEU A 71 3.18 7.02 -5.13
CA LEU A 71 4.21 7.67 -5.94
C LEU A 71 5.58 7.50 -5.27
N SER A 72 6.58 7.08 -6.04
CA SER A 72 7.94 6.96 -5.53
C SER A 72 8.48 8.32 -5.08
N ARG A 73 9.07 8.35 -3.89
CA ARG A 73 9.77 9.54 -3.40
C ARG A 73 11.05 9.86 -4.18
N HIS A 74 11.63 8.87 -4.83
CA HIS A 74 12.88 9.01 -5.58
C HIS A 74 12.63 9.54 -6.98
N ASN A 75 11.48 9.20 -7.59
CA ASN A 75 11.09 9.66 -8.91
C ASN A 75 9.56 9.65 -9.04
N GLN A 76 8.96 10.82 -9.17
CA GLN A 76 7.50 10.98 -9.26
C GLN A 76 6.89 10.45 -10.58
N ASP A 77 7.69 10.02 -11.54
CA ASP A 77 7.20 9.30 -12.72
C ASP A 77 6.91 7.83 -12.42
N VAL A 78 7.48 7.32 -11.31
CA VAL A 78 7.25 5.96 -10.84
C VAL A 78 6.01 5.91 -9.97
N PHE A 79 5.03 5.16 -10.45
CA PHE A 79 3.75 4.93 -9.80
C PHE A 79 3.58 3.44 -9.50
N TYR A 80 3.25 3.11 -8.25
CA TYR A 80 2.99 1.76 -7.77
C TYR A 80 1.52 1.57 -7.49
N PHE A 81 1.03 0.37 -7.78
CA PHE A 81 -0.34 -0.02 -7.52
C PHE A 81 -0.40 -1.45 -6.96
N GLY A 82 -1.20 -1.65 -5.91
CA GLY A 82 -1.44 -2.96 -5.30
C GLY A 82 -2.83 -3.50 -5.62
N SER A 83 -2.86 -4.72 -6.16
CA SER A 83 -4.03 -5.58 -6.30
C SER A 83 -3.81 -6.85 -5.46
N ASN A 84 -4.14 -8.05 -5.93
CA ASN A 84 -3.50 -9.28 -5.43
C ASN A 84 -2.07 -9.44 -5.98
N LYS A 85 -1.71 -8.62 -6.97
CA LYS A 85 -0.38 -8.54 -7.59
C LYS A 85 0.20 -7.13 -7.37
N PHE A 86 1.49 -6.98 -7.60
CA PHE A 86 2.17 -5.69 -7.59
C PHE A 86 2.37 -5.17 -9.01
N HIS A 87 2.03 -3.92 -9.23
CA HIS A 87 2.13 -3.24 -10.51
C HIS A 87 2.99 -1.99 -10.38
N ARG A 88 3.77 -1.70 -11.42
CA ARG A 88 4.61 -0.50 -11.51
C ARG A 88 4.46 0.17 -12.87
N SER A 89 4.41 1.49 -12.87
CA SER A 89 4.61 2.32 -14.04
C SER A 89 5.86 3.17 -13.85
N MET A 90 6.63 3.35 -14.91
CA MET A 90 7.75 4.30 -14.97
C MET A 90 7.36 5.60 -15.70
N SER A 91 6.09 5.76 -16.06
CA SER A 91 5.54 6.83 -16.89
C SER A 91 4.24 7.39 -16.32
N LYS A 92 4.22 7.71 -15.00
CA LYS A 92 3.07 8.35 -14.32
C LYS A 92 1.76 7.54 -14.39
N GLY A 93 1.84 6.21 -14.55
CA GLY A 93 0.68 5.35 -14.72
C GLY A 93 0.21 5.18 -16.17
N ASP A 94 0.91 5.75 -17.16
CA ASP A 94 0.56 5.60 -18.58
C ASP A 94 0.74 4.17 -19.09
N SER A 95 1.73 3.47 -18.57
CA SER A 95 1.98 2.07 -18.82
C SER A 95 2.20 1.38 -17.48
N LEU A 96 1.25 0.57 -17.06
CA LEU A 96 1.34 -0.26 -15.86
C LEU A 96 1.78 -1.67 -16.25
N VAL A 97 2.87 -2.14 -15.65
CA VAL A 97 3.39 -3.49 -15.83
C VAL A 97 3.14 -4.28 -14.55
N THR A 98 2.57 -5.46 -14.68
CA THR A 98 2.46 -6.43 -13.58
C THR A 98 3.81 -7.09 -13.39
N LEU A 99 4.43 -6.94 -12.22
CA LEU A 99 5.78 -7.42 -11.92
C LEU A 99 5.79 -8.66 -11.03
N SER A 100 4.71 -8.95 -10.31
CA SER A 100 4.66 -10.10 -9.41
C SER A 100 3.63 -11.15 -9.85
N THR A 101 3.80 -12.36 -9.37
CA THR A 101 2.71 -13.33 -9.21
C THR A 101 1.76 -12.87 -8.11
N ASP A 102 0.81 -13.70 -7.71
CA ASP A 102 -0.07 -13.44 -6.56
C ASP A 102 0.76 -13.34 -5.27
N LEU A 103 0.69 -12.21 -4.57
CA LEU A 103 1.44 -11.94 -3.32
C LEU A 103 0.71 -12.41 -2.06
N THR A 104 -0.52 -12.87 -2.22
CA THR A 104 -1.43 -13.30 -1.14
C THR A 104 -1.32 -14.79 -0.89
N THR A 105 -2.12 -15.33 0.01
CA THR A 105 -2.26 -16.78 0.18
C THR A 105 -3.15 -17.42 -0.91
N ASN A 106 -3.69 -16.59 -1.81
CA ASN A 106 -4.68 -16.97 -2.83
C ASN A 106 -5.90 -17.69 -2.23
N PRO A 107 -6.59 -17.07 -1.27
CA PRO A 107 -7.71 -17.70 -0.59
C PRO A 107 -8.92 -17.89 -1.51
N ALA A 108 -9.82 -18.81 -1.13
CA ALA A 108 -11.11 -18.92 -1.77
C ALA A 108 -11.87 -17.59 -1.69
N GLN A 109 -12.52 -17.20 -2.78
CA GLN A 109 -13.26 -15.94 -2.85
C GLN A 109 -14.71 -16.14 -2.36
N GLY A 110 -15.20 -15.11 -1.65
CA GLY A 110 -16.61 -14.97 -1.27
C GLY A 110 -17.25 -13.80 -2.02
N ASP A 111 -18.25 -13.20 -1.39
CA ASP A 111 -19.02 -12.08 -1.96
C ASP A 111 -18.20 -10.77 -2.05
N VAL A 112 -17.15 -10.67 -1.26
CA VAL A 112 -16.21 -9.52 -1.24
C VAL A 112 -14.82 -10.00 -1.63
N PRO A 113 -14.07 -9.24 -2.44
CA PRO A 113 -12.69 -9.60 -2.76
C PRO A 113 -11.84 -9.74 -1.49
N PHE A 114 -11.12 -10.85 -1.39
CA PHE A 114 -10.20 -11.18 -0.31
C PHE A 114 -8.90 -11.75 -0.89
N GLY A 115 -7.79 -11.72 -0.16
CA GLY A 115 -6.47 -11.96 -0.71
C GLY A 115 -6.06 -10.81 -1.63
N THR A 116 -5.93 -9.62 -1.07
CA THR A 116 -5.60 -8.38 -1.78
C THR A 116 -4.54 -7.60 -1.00
N THR A 117 -3.80 -6.74 -1.68
CA THR A 117 -2.85 -5.86 -1.00
C THR A 117 -3.58 -4.72 -0.29
N THR A 118 -3.09 -4.37 0.89
CA THR A 118 -3.63 -3.32 1.76
C THR A 118 -2.71 -2.12 1.90
N THR A 119 -1.41 -2.35 1.73
CA THR A 119 -0.40 -1.32 1.98
C THR A 119 0.84 -1.56 1.14
N ILE A 120 1.46 -0.48 0.65
CA ILE A 120 2.74 -0.46 -0.06
C ILE A 120 3.63 0.59 0.61
N SER A 121 4.89 0.27 0.82
CA SER A 121 5.89 1.20 1.30
C SER A 121 7.19 1.05 0.52
N GLU A 122 7.65 2.10 -0.12
CA GLU A 122 9.01 2.18 -0.66
C GLU A 122 9.93 2.80 0.37
N SER A 123 11.13 2.26 0.50
CA SER A 123 12.15 2.84 1.37
C SER A 123 12.51 4.27 0.92
N PRO A 124 12.45 5.27 1.80
CA PRO A 124 12.87 6.62 1.46
C PRO A 124 14.39 6.75 1.27
N ILE A 125 15.18 5.74 1.70
CA ILE A 125 16.63 5.71 1.61
C ILE A 125 17.10 5.02 0.35
N ARG A 126 16.38 3.97 -0.10
CA ARG A 126 16.80 3.12 -1.23
C ARG A 126 15.66 2.95 -2.22
N PHE A 127 15.83 3.48 -3.43
CA PHE A 127 14.92 3.24 -4.56
C PHE A 127 14.75 1.73 -4.83
N GLY A 128 13.52 1.31 -5.04
CA GLY A 128 13.19 -0.07 -5.37
C GLY A 128 13.27 -1.08 -4.22
N LEU A 129 13.54 -0.64 -2.99
CA LEU A 129 13.30 -1.45 -1.80
C LEU A 129 11.84 -1.24 -1.38
N ILE A 130 11.00 -2.23 -1.63
CA ILE A 130 9.54 -2.13 -1.54
C ILE A 130 9.00 -3.21 -0.61
N TYR A 131 8.09 -2.83 0.27
CA TYR A 131 7.34 -3.73 1.14
C TYR A 131 5.86 -3.67 0.80
N VAL A 132 5.21 -4.83 0.81
CA VAL A 132 3.78 -4.98 0.52
C VAL A 132 3.13 -5.81 1.61
N GLY A 133 1.99 -5.36 2.13
CA GLY A 133 1.17 -6.12 3.07
C GLY A 133 -0.19 -6.48 2.45
N THR A 134 -0.80 -7.57 2.92
CA THR A 134 -2.06 -8.10 2.40
C THR A 134 -3.11 -8.25 3.50
N ASP A 135 -4.38 -8.34 3.10
CA ASP A 135 -5.51 -8.54 4.01
C ASP A 135 -5.58 -9.95 4.62
N ASP A 136 -4.88 -10.92 4.05
CA ASP A 136 -4.78 -12.30 4.50
C ASP A 136 -3.47 -12.62 5.26
N GLY A 137 -2.67 -11.57 5.60
CA GLY A 137 -1.57 -11.63 6.55
C GLY A 137 -0.18 -11.85 5.96
N ASN A 138 -0.03 -11.79 4.63
CA ASN A 138 1.30 -11.82 4.02
C ASN A 138 1.97 -10.44 4.10
N VAL A 139 3.26 -10.45 4.41
CA VAL A 139 4.17 -9.31 4.20
C VAL A 139 5.28 -9.77 3.28
N GLN A 140 5.45 -9.04 2.19
CA GLN A 140 6.42 -9.35 1.14
C GLN A 140 7.44 -8.21 1.03
N VAL A 141 8.68 -8.53 0.68
CA VAL A 141 9.73 -7.54 0.37
C VAL A 141 10.30 -7.78 -1.01
N SER A 142 10.47 -6.69 -1.76
CA SER A 142 11.27 -6.64 -2.98
C SER A 142 12.49 -5.74 -2.74
N LYS A 143 13.68 -6.17 -3.20
CA LYS A 143 14.92 -5.41 -3.13
C LYS A 143 15.41 -4.94 -4.51
N ASP A 144 14.63 -5.20 -5.56
CA ASP A 144 14.96 -5.02 -6.96
C ASP A 144 13.88 -4.29 -7.78
N GLY A 145 13.11 -3.42 -7.10
CA GLY A 145 12.10 -2.59 -7.73
C GLY A 145 10.80 -3.31 -8.08
N GLY A 146 10.52 -4.44 -7.45
CA GLY A 146 9.32 -5.22 -7.67
C GLY A 146 9.47 -6.39 -8.65
N ASN A 147 10.69 -6.65 -9.16
CA ASN A 147 10.92 -7.76 -10.10
C ASN A 147 10.92 -9.12 -9.40
N SER A 148 11.27 -9.17 -8.11
CA SER A 148 11.11 -10.36 -7.26
C SER A 148 10.59 -9.99 -5.88
N PHE A 149 9.86 -10.90 -5.25
CA PHE A 149 9.32 -10.74 -3.90
C PHE A 149 9.68 -11.95 -3.03
N SER A 150 9.99 -11.67 -1.77
CA SER A 150 10.24 -12.69 -0.74
C SER A 150 9.25 -12.51 0.41
N LEU A 151 8.59 -13.59 0.82
CA LEU A 151 7.70 -13.61 1.98
C LEU A 151 8.52 -13.45 3.27
N ILE A 152 8.18 -12.47 4.09
CA ILE A 152 8.87 -12.15 5.35
C ILE A 152 7.96 -12.25 6.58
N SER A 153 6.69 -12.61 6.42
CA SER A 153 5.72 -12.74 7.51
C SER A 153 5.65 -14.13 8.17
N GLN A 154 6.59 -15.06 7.88
CA GLN A 154 6.51 -16.43 8.39
C GLN A 154 6.48 -16.51 9.92
N LYS A 155 7.11 -15.56 10.61
CA LYS A 155 7.21 -15.48 12.06
C LYS A 155 6.20 -14.51 12.71
N LEU A 156 5.36 -13.86 11.91
CA LEU A 156 4.27 -13.00 12.39
C LEU A 156 2.98 -13.81 12.63
N PRO A 157 2.03 -13.30 13.41
CA PRO A 157 0.71 -13.90 13.54
C PRO A 157 0.05 -14.10 12.17
N LYS A 158 -0.54 -15.29 11.97
CA LYS A 158 -1.10 -15.69 10.67
C LYS A 158 -2.54 -15.23 10.49
N GLY A 159 -2.91 -14.96 9.23
CA GLY A 159 -4.30 -14.67 8.86
C GLY A 159 -4.85 -13.35 9.38
N LEU A 160 -3.99 -12.45 9.87
CA LEU A 160 -4.41 -11.13 10.34
C LEU A 160 -4.18 -10.09 9.23
N TYR A 161 -5.10 -9.17 9.13
CA TYR A 161 -5.02 -8.05 8.18
C TYR A 161 -3.76 -7.21 8.43
N VAL A 162 -2.88 -7.08 7.44
CA VAL A 162 -1.73 -6.18 7.53
C VAL A 162 -2.23 -4.75 7.32
N SER A 163 -2.41 -4.03 8.42
CA SER A 163 -2.98 -2.68 8.38
C SER A 163 -2.00 -1.62 7.90
N ARG A 164 -0.70 -1.82 8.20
CA ARG A 164 0.36 -0.92 7.71
C ARG A 164 1.70 -1.64 7.61
N VAL A 165 2.46 -1.34 6.57
CA VAL A 165 3.90 -1.59 6.50
C VAL A 165 4.61 -0.26 6.22
N ILE A 166 5.73 0.01 6.92
CA ILE A 166 6.53 1.24 6.72
C ILE A 166 8.01 0.89 6.73
N ALA A 167 8.70 1.22 5.63
CA ALA A 167 10.15 1.25 5.60
C ALA A 167 10.67 2.47 6.36
N SER A 168 11.65 2.28 7.22
CA SER A 168 12.26 3.36 8.01
C SER A 168 12.96 4.38 7.12
N LYS A 169 12.91 5.64 7.54
CA LYS A 169 13.69 6.72 6.92
C LYS A 169 15.06 6.94 7.57
N TYR A 170 15.35 6.25 8.67
CA TYR A 170 16.61 6.33 9.40
C TYR A 170 17.54 5.15 9.15
N ASN A 171 16.97 3.96 8.96
CA ASN A 171 17.74 2.73 8.75
C ASN A 171 17.17 1.97 7.54
N VAL A 172 17.97 1.76 6.51
CA VAL A 172 17.56 1.10 5.27
C VAL A 172 17.06 -0.34 5.46
N ALA A 173 17.57 -1.04 6.49
CA ALA A 173 17.18 -2.40 6.81
C ALA A 173 15.95 -2.49 7.74
N ARG A 174 15.53 -1.36 8.30
CA ARG A 174 14.42 -1.33 9.25
C ARG A 174 13.08 -1.21 8.54
N VAL A 175 12.13 -2.01 9.04
CA VAL A 175 10.74 -2.00 8.61
C VAL A 175 9.82 -2.25 9.80
N TYR A 176 8.68 -1.59 9.80
CA TYR A 176 7.63 -1.75 10.80
C TYR A 176 6.39 -2.35 10.15
N VAL A 177 5.69 -3.20 10.92
CA VAL A 177 4.42 -3.81 10.49
C VAL A 177 3.42 -3.73 11.63
N THR A 178 2.19 -3.34 11.30
CA THR A 178 1.04 -3.48 12.19
C THR A 178 0.04 -4.47 11.62
N LEU A 179 -0.54 -5.29 12.50
CA LEU A 179 -1.57 -6.26 12.16
C LEU A 179 -2.85 -5.96 12.93
N ASN A 180 -3.97 -6.23 12.30
CA ASN A 180 -5.29 -5.97 12.85
C ASN A 180 -6.16 -7.23 12.69
N GLY A 181 -6.67 -7.74 13.79
CA GLY A 181 -7.48 -8.97 13.83
C GLY A 181 -8.96 -8.73 14.15
N TYR A 182 -9.44 -7.49 14.18
CA TYR A 182 -10.81 -7.21 14.64
C TYR A 182 -11.89 -7.94 13.83
N ARG A 183 -11.62 -8.20 12.54
CA ARG A 183 -12.54 -8.99 11.68
C ARG A 183 -12.62 -10.47 12.07
N ASN A 184 -11.71 -10.92 12.91
CA ASN A 184 -11.64 -12.30 13.42
C ASN A 184 -11.91 -12.32 14.94
N ASP A 185 -12.62 -11.31 15.48
CA ASP A 185 -12.88 -11.14 16.91
C ASP A 185 -11.59 -11.14 17.78
N HIS A 186 -10.50 -10.63 17.23
CA HIS A 186 -9.19 -10.61 17.84
C HIS A 186 -8.68 -9.17 17.96
N PHE A 187 -8.62 -8.64 19.18
CA PHE A 187 -8.44 -7.21 19.44
C PHE A 187 -7.04 -6.85 19.98
N ASN A 188 -6.10 -7.79 20.04
CA ASN A 188 -4.76 -7.50 20.52
C ASN A 188 -4.02 -6.49 19.62
N ALA A 189 -3.20 -5.64 20.26
CA ALA A 189 -2.32 -4.74 19.55
C ALA A 189 -1.09 -5.50 19.01
N TYR A 190 -0.87 -5.41 17.71
CA TYR A 190 0.25 -6.04 17.04
C TYR A 190 1.09 -5.00 16.31
N VAL A 191 2.26 -4.71 16.87
CA VAL A 191 3.26 -3.80 16.28
C VAL A 191 4.61 -4.50 16.29
N TYR A 192 5.20 -4.67 15.12
CA TYR A 192 6.47 -5.37 14.95
C TYR A 192 7.49 -4.49 14.24
N GLN A 193 8.75 -4.63 14.66
CA GLN A 193 9.91 -4.04 14.02
C GLN A 193 10.88 -5.13 13.58
N SER A 194 11.49 -4.93 12.44
CA SER A 194 12.64 -5.68 11.94
C SER A 194 13.76 -4.70 11.60
N ASP A 195 15.00 -5.07 11.90
CA ASP A 195 16.22 -4.33 11.54
C ASP A 195 17.07 -5.06 10.48
N ASP A 196 16.51 -6.09 9.84
CA ASP A 196 17.19 -6.98 8.89
C ASP A 196 16.31 -7.31 7.67
N TYR A 197 15.56 -6.31 7.17
CA TYR A 197 14.67 -6.41 6.01
C TYR A 197 13.53 -7.43 6.19
N GLY A 198 13.08 -7.69 7.43
CA GLY A 198 12.02 -8.63 7.75
C GLY A 198 12.45 -10.07 7.95
N THR A 199 13.75 -10.36 8.08
CA THR A 199 14.24 -11.70 8.39
C THR A 199 13.91 -12.12 9.82
N THR A 200 14.05 -11.17 10.76
CA THR A 200 13.64 -11.34 12.16
C THR A 200 12.69 -10.22 12.59
N TRP A 201 11.81 -10.53 13.54
CA TRP A 201 10.80 -9.61 14.03
C TRP A 201 10.82 -9.52 15.55
N LYS A 202 10.72 -8.31 16.06
CA LYS A 202 10.54 -7.99 17.48
C LYS A 202 9.21 -7.28 17.65
N GLN A 203 8.35 -7.79 18.54
CA GLN A 203 7.16 -7.05 18.94
C GLN A 203 7.58 -5.87 19.81
N ILE A 204 7.15 -4.69 19.44
CA ILE A 204 7.37 -3.43 20.15
C ILE A 204 6.03 -2.91 20.71
N MET A 205 6.08 -1.87 21.56
CA MET A 205 4.87 -1.23 22.12
C MET A 205 3.93 -2.24 22.80
N LYS A 206 4.49 -3.11 23.65
CA LYS A 206 3.75 -4.18 24.34
C LYS A 206 2.81 -3.67 25.44
N ASP A 207 2.94 -2.42 25.80
CA ASP A 207 2.16 -1.67 26.79
C ASP A 207 0.93 -0.97 26.20
N LEU A 208 0.71 -1.10 24.89
CA LEU A 208 -0.52 -0.63 24.26
C LEU A 208 -1.74 -1.37 24.81
N PRO A 209 -2.89 -0.70 24.96
CA PRO A 209 -4.14 -1.37 25.29
C PRO A 209 -4.50 -2.43 24.25
N SER A 210 -5.34 -3.39 24.64
CA SER A 210 -5.84 -4.44 23.73
C SER A 210 -6.83 -3.86 22.73
N GLU A 211 -6.30 -3.13 21.74
CA GLU A 211 -7.06 -2.54 20.65
C GLU A 211 -6.30 -2.71 19.33
N PRO A 212 -7.02 -2.87 18.20
CA PRO A 212 -6.40 -3.03 16.88
C PRO A 212 -5.58 -1.81 16.48
N VAL A 213 -4.35 -2.02 16.05
CA VAL A 213 -3.46 -0.97 15.54
C VAL A 213 -3.59 -0.86 14.03
N ASN A 214 -4.03 0.30 13.54
CA ASN A 214 -4.25 0.54 12.12
C ASN A 214 -3.11 1.29 11.43
N VAL A 215 -2.36 2.10 12.17
CA VAL A 215 -1.31 2.96 11.61
C VAL A 215 -0.12 3.03 12.56
N ILE A 216 1.08 2.99 11.98
CA ILE A 216 2.34 3.35 12.62
C ILE A 216 3.06 4.37 11.73
N LYS A 217 3.82 5.25 12.34
CA LYS A 217 4.63 6.24 11.63
C LYS A 217 5.85 6.59 12.46
N GLU A 218 7.03 6.65 11.84
CA GLU A 218 8.21 7.23 12.48
C GLU A 218 8.09 8.74 12.59
N ASP A 219 8.58 9.30 13.69
CA ASP A 219 8.68 10.74 13.86
C ASP A 219 9.52 11.38 12.74
N ALA A 220 9.18 12.64 12.40
CA ALA A 220 9.80 13.30 11.25
C ALA A 220 11.25 13.72 11.49
N VAL A 221 11.66 13.95 12.73
CA VAL A 221 12.95 14.53 13.10
C VAL A 221 13.75 13.73 14.14
N ALA A 222 13.09 12.77 14.82
CA ALA A 222 13.71 11.96 15.85
C ALA A 222 13.61 10.46 15.50
N GLU A 223 14.77 9.77 15.51
CA GLU A 223 14.79 8.32 15.38
C GLU A 223 14.25 7.66 16.66
N GLN A 224 13.47 6.60 16.53
CA GLN A 224 12.90 5.80 17.62
C GLN A 224 11.79 6.50 18.45
N VAL A 225 11.14 7.51 17.88
CA VAL A 225 9.97 8.15 18.46
C VAL A 225 8.74 7.95 17.57
#